data_40f8fd0a5e834768a69f4c05cc32ed7b
#
_entry.id   40f8fd0a5e834768a69f4c05cc32ed7b
#
_cell.length_a   1.000
_cell.length_b   1.000
_cell.length_c   1.000
_cell.angle_alpha   90.00
_cell.angle_beta   90.00
_cell.angle_gamma   90.00
#
_symmetry.space_group_name_H-M   'P 1'
#
loop_
_entity.id
_entity.type
_entity.pdbx_description
1 polymer ?
#
loop_
_entity_poly.entity_id
_entity_poly.type
_entity_poly.pdbx_seq_one_letter_code
_entity_poly.pdbx_strand_id
1 'polypeptide(L)'
;MTTKIVNIVVAGGNYAGLNAMRHLYATLLASPVQANKTVVNITLVDRRDGFVHYIGMTRGITEPSFGSSLWVPYSTVDWLQHSQITIKQGTVADIQPTLVQLTNGEQLQFDYLVVALGISRFAPIGIRSSTKLEFVAELAESYAQLESAKSVVVVGGGAVGIELAADIKCDFPHKSVTLVHSRALPLPGPFKDELRHNVVDILQNSIGVELVLGQRVIAQEPASADMADTLTDMPEHVLSTATDATLTLSGGQTLHGDWVVRCLGTRDKKSIINLPSSTQEPIFGANGIRVKDTMQIDDVAYPHIYACGDICSRDTVKLAGVAMYGAYIAAINIARTISSVSNDSPTLEESPLYPSKILLLMSKDHFIMQLGDEIWEKEKTRQYVSDDMGLQGSINGLSLNKVPAAYSPFDLAPAF
;
A
#
# COMPACT_ATOMS: atom_id res chain seq x y z
N MET A 1 -15.59 31.58 -27.23
CA MET A 1 -14.88 31.17 -26.03
C MET A 1 -14.41 29.73 -26.22
N THR A 2 -13.11 29.48 -26.18
CA THR A 2 -12.52 28.15 -26.33
C THR A 2 -12.78 27.32 -25.08
N THR A 3 -13.21 26.07 -25.25
CA THR A 3 -13.35 25.11 -24.16
C THR A 3 -11.95 24.78 -23.64
N LYS A 4 -11.71 24.94 -22.34
CA LYS A 4 -10.47 24.52 -21.71
C LYS A 4 -10.54 23.01 -21.43
N ILE A 5 -9.52 22.27 -21.86
CA ILE A 5 -9.37 20.85 -21.52
C ILE A 5 -8.33 20.75 -20.42
N VAL A 6 -8.60 19.94 -19.41
CA VAL A 6 -7.68 19.64 -18.31
C VAL A 6 -7.53 18.12 -18.21
N ASN A 7 -6.30 17.65 -18.28
CA ASN A 7 -5.95 16.23 -18.18
C ASN A 7 -5.32 15.95 -16.83
N ILE A 8 -5.90 15.04 -16.08
CA ILE A 8 -5.39 14.57 -14.79
C ILE A 8 -4.92 13.13 -14.95
N VAL A 9 -3.69 12.84 -14.54
CA VAL A 9 -3.18 11.47 -14.47
C VAL A 9 -3.07 11.05 -13.00
N VAL A 10 -3.59 9.85 -12.68
CA VAL A 10 -3.41 9.19 -11.39
C VAL A 10 -2.56 7.95 -11.63
N ALA A 11 -1.34 7.96 -11.14
CA ALA A 11 -0.37 6.87 -11.28
C ALA A 11 -0.42 5.95 -10.05
N GLY A 12 -0.97 4.75 -10.22
CA GLY A 12 -1.24 3.75 -9.19
C GLY A 12 -2.71 3.67 -8.78
N GLY A 13 -3.32 2.51 -8.92
CA GLY A 13 -4.77 2.25 -8.77
C GLY A 13 -5.14 1.43 -7.53
N ASN A 14 -4.40 1.56 -6.42
CA ASN A 14 -4.79 0.93 -5.17
C ASN A 14 -5.43 1.95 -4.21
N TYR A 15 -5.42 1.74 -2.90
CA TYR A 15 -6.11 2.56 -1.88
C TYR A 15 -6.01 4.06 -2.13
N ALA A 16 -4.80 4.60 -2.25
CA ALA A 16 -4.59 6.02 -2.45
C ALA A 16 -5.10 6.49 -3.83
N GLY A 17 -4.67 5.82 -4.91
CA GLY A 17 -5.04 6.24 -6.27
C GLY A 17 -6.54 6.14 -6.53
N LEU A 18 -7.20 5.03 -6.15
CA LEU A 18 -8.65 4.91 -6.29
C LEU A 18 -9.41 5.92 -5.42
N ASN A 19 -8.91 6.24 -4.22
CA ASN A 19 -9.54 7.28 -3.41
C ASN A 19 -9.39 8.67 -4.03
N ALA A 20 -8.23 8.99 -4.65
CA ALA A 20 -8.08 10.21 -5.44
C ALA A 20 -9.07 10.23 -6.62
N MET A 21 -9.13 9.15 -7.41
CA MET A 21 -10.05 8.99 -8.54
C MET A 21 -11.50 9.22 -8.13
N ARG A 22 -11.93 8.60 -7.01
CA ARG A 22 -13.28 8.70 -6.47
C ARG A 22 -13.65 10.14 -6.15
N HIS A 23 -12.75 10.88 -5.49
CA HIS A 23 -13.00 12.27 -5.11
C HIS A 23 -12.95 13.23 -6.32
N LEU A 24 -12.02 13.02 -7.25
CA LEU A 24 -12.00 13.76 -8.52
C LEU A 24 -13.29 13.52 -9.32
N TYR A 25 -13.75 12.27 -9.41
CA TYR A 25 -15.03 11.94 -10.05
C TYR A 25 -16.19 12.68 -9.39
N ALA A 26 -16.37 12.53 -8.08
CA ALA A 26 -17.48 13.10 -7.34
C ALA A 26 -17.52 14.65 -7.41
N THR A 27 -16.33 15.28 -7.44
CA THR A 27 -16.22 16.74 -7.40
C THR A 27 -16.25 17.38 -8.79
N LEU A 28 -15.64 16.74 -9.80
CA LEU A 28 -15.42 17.34 -11.13
C LEU A 28 -16.33 16.76 -12.22
N LEU A 29 -16.75 15.50 -12.11
CA LEU A 29 -17.51 14.83 -13.16
C LEU A 29 -18.99 14.60 -12.78
N ALA A 30 -19.28 14.17 -11.58
CA ALA A 30 -20.64 13.87 -11.12
C ALA A 30 -21.43 15.12 -10.70
N SER A 31 -20.77 16.24 -10.38
CA SER A 31 -21.44 17.46 -9.96
C SER A 31 -21.79 18.35 -11.17
N PRO A 32 -23.04 18.84 -11.30
CA PRO A 32 -23.45 19.73 -12.38
C PRO A 32 -22.85 21.15 -12.30
N VAL A 33 -22.02 21.45 -11.31
CA VAL A 33 -21.42 22.78 -11.09
C VAL A 33 -20.19 22.99 -11.99
N GLN A 34 -20.31 22.72 -13.29
CA GLN A 34 -19.35 23.26 -14.26
C GLN A 34 -19.84 24.63 -14.77
N ALA A 35 -19.74 25.65 -13.93
CA ALA A 35 -20.04 27.04 -14.34
C ALA A 35 -19.05 27.57 -15.38
N ASN A 36 -17.93 26.91 -15.60
CA ASN A 36 -16.92 27.21 -16.60
C ASN A 36 -16.85 26.11 -17.67
N LYS A 37 -16.65 26.47 -18.92
CA LYS A 37 -16.47 25.57 -20.08
C LYS A 37 -15.17 24.75 -19.99
N THR A 38 -14.95 24.08 -18.86
CA THR A 38 -13.78 23.22 -18.64
C THR A 38 -14.19 21.75 -18.75
N VAL A 39 -13.56 21.03 -19.66
CA VAL A 39 -13.70 19.58 -19.80
C VAL A 39 -12.53 18.93 -19.04
N VAL A 40 -12.81 18.04 -18.11
CA VAL A 40 -11.79 17.34 -17.32
C VAL A 40 -11.73 15.89 -17.79
N ASN A 41 -10.57 15.42 -18.18
CA ASN A 41 -10.30 14.01 -18.46
C ASN A 41 -9.42 13.46 -17.35
N ILE A 42 -9.72 12.24 -16.86
CA ILE A 42 -8.96 11.59 -15.79
C ILE A 42 -8.46 10.25 -16.31
N THR A 43 -7.16 10.02 -16.25
CA THR A 43 -6.54 8.73 -16.62
C THR A 43 -5.97 8.07 -15.39
N LEU A 44 -6.46 6.88 -15.06
CA LEU A 44 -5.85 6.00 -14.07
C LEU A 44 -4.85 5.08 -14.77
N VAL A 45 -3.63 5.03 -14.25
CA VAL A 45 -2.59 4.09 -14.70
C VAL A 45 -2.27 3.13 -13.57
N ASP A 46 -2.42 1.83 -13.80
CA ASP A 46 -1.91 0.78 -12.92
C ASP A 46 -1.40 -0.41 -13.76
N ARG A 47 -0.41 -1.13 -13.25
CA ARG A 47 0.08 -2.35 -13.91
C ARG A 47 -0.95 -3.49 -13.87
N ARG A 48 -1.90 -3.41 -12.95
CA ARG A 48 -2.99 -4.38 -12.74
C ARG A 48 -4.28 -3.92 -13.36
N ASP A 49 -5.13 -4.88 -13.67
CA ASP A 49 -6.50 -4.65 -14.17
C ASP A 49 -7.51 -4.41 -13.03
N GLY A 50 -7.08 -4.34 -11.76
CA GLY A 50 -7.98 -4.23 -10.61
C GLY A 50 -7.32 -3.76 -9.32
N PHE A 51 -8.19 -3.42 -8.38
CA PHE A 51 -7.83 -3.16 -6.98
C PHE A 51 -7.50 -4.45 -6.26
N VAL A 52 -6.46 -4.44 -5.43
CA VAL A 52 -6.09 -5.55 -4.56
C VAL A 52 -6.15 -5.13 -3.10
N HIS A 53 -6.93 -5.86 -2.30
CA HIS A 53 -7.04 -5.64 -0.87
C HIS A 53 -5.82 -6.22 -0.14
N TYR A 54 -4.72 -5.47 -0.11
CA TYR A 54 -3.45 -5.93 0.48
C TYR A 54 -3.52 -6.21 1.99
N ILE A 55 -4.46 -5.62 2.72
CA ILE A 55 -4.66 -5.88 4.15
C ILE A 55 -5.03 -7.36 4.38
N GLY A 56 -5.81 -7.94 3.48
CA GLY A 56 -6.23 -9.33 3.55
C GLY A 56 -5.20 -10.35 3.03
N MET A 57 -4.05 -9.92 2.52
CA MET A 57 -3.11 -10.82 1.83
C MET A 57 -2.55 -11.91 2.74
N THR A 58 -2.27 -11.64 4.01
CA THR A 58 -1.73 -12.64 4.94
C THR A 58 -2.67 -13.81 5.07
N ARG A 59 -3.96 -13.54 5.29
CA ARG A 59 -5.01 -14.57 5.32
C ARG A 59 -5.31 -15.15 3.94
N GLY A 60 -5.24 -14.34 2.88
CA GLY A 60 -5.43 -14.83 1.51
C GLY A 60 -4.43 -15.91 1.12
N ILE A 61 -3.23 -15.90 1.70
CA ILE A 61 -2.20 -16.93 1.50
C ILE A 61 -2.54 -18.22 2.24
N THR A 62 -3.12 -18.14 3.44
CA THR A 62 -3.51 -19.32 4.23
C THR A 62 -4.89 -19.86 3.87
N GLU A 63 -5.77 -19.01 3.32
CA GLU A 63 -7.14 -19.34 2.88
C GLU A 63 -7.37 -18.90 1.42
N PRO A 64 -7.01 -19.71 0.39
CA PRO A 64 -7.12 -19.30 -1.02
C PRO A 64 -8.55 -18.95 -1.46
N SER A 65 -9.59 -19.53 -0.87
CA SER A 65 -10.99 -19.18 -1.13
C SER A 65 -11.31 -17.73 -0.76
N PHE A 66 -10.83 -17.28 0.40
CA PHE A 66 -10.87 -15.87 0.80
C PHE A 66 -9.94 -15.04 -0.09
N GLY A 67 -8.72 -15.52 -0.35
CA GLY A 67 -7.72 -14.84 -1.17
C GLY A 67 -8.25 -14.45 -2.55
N SER A 68 -9.04 -15.31 -3.19
CA SER A 68 -9.64 -15.04 -4.51
C SER A 68 -10.59 -13.82 -4.51
N SER A 69 -11.14 -13.44 -3.36
CA SER A 69 -12.03 -12.28 -3.20
C SER A 69 -11.30 -10.93 -3.09
N LEU A 70 -9.98 -10.96 -2.81
CA LEU A 70 -9.18 -9.76 -2.58
C LEU A 70 -8.96 -8.89 -3.83
N TRP A 71 -9.27 -9.40 -5.02
CA TRP A 71 -9.11 -8.69 -6.29
C TRP A 71 -10.46 -8.24 -6.86
N VAL A 72 -10.63 -6.93 -7.03
CA VAL A 72 -11.79 -6.31 -7.67
C VAL A 72 -11.36 -5.70 -9.00
N PRO A 73 -11.75 -6.27 -10.16
CA PRO A 73 -11.40 -5.71 -11.48
C PRO A 73 -11.99 -4.30 -11.66
N TYR A 74 -11.24 -3.37 -12.23
CA TYR A 74 -11.74 -2.01 -12.53
C TYR A 74 -12.91 -2.02 -13.51
N SER A 75 -12.97 -3.00 -14.39
CA SER A 75 -14.06 -3.18 -15.35
C SER A 75 -15.42 -3.46 -14.69
N THR A 76 -15.45 -3.90 -13.44
CA THR A 76 -16.67 -4.16 -12.68
C THR A 76 -17.15 -2.96 -11.85
N VAL A 77 -16.45 -1.85 -11.90
CA VAL A 77 -16.75 -0.63 -11.14
C VAL A 77 -17.41 0.39 -12.05
N ASP A 78 -18.72 0.57 -11.90
CA ASP A 78 -19.56 1.34 -12.83
C ASP A 78 -19.06 2.78 -13.07
N TRP A 79 -18.71 3.51 -12.00
CA TRP A 79 -18.30 4.91 -12.13
C TRP A 79 -16.94 5.07 -12.82
N LEU A 80 -16.09 4.05 -12.81
CA LEU A 80 -14.83 4.04 -13.57
C LEU A 80 -15.06 3.89 -15.09
N GLN A 81 -16.27 3.51 -15.53
CA GLN A 81 -16.65 3.41 -16.94
C GLN A 81 -17.18 4.77 -17.50
N HIS A 82 -17.08 5.86 -16.74
CA HIS A 82 -17.50 7.18 -17.19
C HIS A 82 -16.70 7.64 -18.42
N SER A 83 -17.36 8.31 -19.37
CA SER A 83 -16.76 8.70 -20.67
C SER A 83 -15.51 9.60 -20.57
N GLN A 84 -15.34 10.31 -19.45
CA GLN A 84 -14.18 11.18 -19.19
C GLN A 84 -13.13 10.47 -18.30
N ILE A 85 -13.30 9.19 -18.02
CA ILE A 85 -12.32 8.36 -17.30
C ILE A 85 -11.72 7.35 -18.27
N THR A 86 -10.39 7.25 -18.24
CA THR A 86 -9.65 6.23 -19.00
C THR A 86 -8.86 5.37 -18.01
N ILE A 87 -9.03 4.06 -18.09
CA ILE A 87 -8.21 3.10 -17.34
C ILE A 87 -7.10 2.59 -18.27
N LYS A 88 -5.86 2.86 -17.93
CA LYS A 88 -4.66 2.40 -18.63
C LYS A 88 -3.97 1.33 -17.82
N GLN A 89 -4.02 0.09 -18.29
CA GLN A 89 -3.18 -0.95 -17.74
C GLN A 89 -1.76 -0.79 -18.29
N GLY A 90 -0.79 -0.53 -17.41
CA GLY A 90 0.60 -0.31 -17.79
C GLY A 90 1.48 0.02 -16.58
N THR A 91 2.76 -0.30 -16.69
CA THR A 91 3.76 0.02 -15.66
C THR A 91 4.38 1.38 -15.97
N VAL A 92 4.38 2.27 -14.96
CA VAL A 92 5.06 3.57 -15.04
C VAL A 92 6.57 3.34 -15.06
N ALA A 93 7.23 3.85 -16.10
CA ALA A 93 8.67 3.76 -16.29
C ALA A 93 9.38 5.09 -15.92
N ASP A 94 8.70 6.24 -16.13
CA ASP A 94 9.29 7.54 -15.92
C ASP A 94 8.23 8.61 -15.64
N ILE A 95 8.51 9.48 -14.66
CA ILE A 95 7.68 10.65 -14.33
C ILE A 95 8.52 11.90 -14.54
N GLN A 96 8.12 12.72 -15.50
CA GLN A 96 8.72 13.99 -15.84
C GLN A 96 7.78 15.15 -15.48
N PRO A 97 8.20 16.42 -15.58
CA PRO A 97 7.40 17.57 -15.17
C PRO A 97 6.00 17.67 -15.76
N THR A 98 5.78 17.16 -16.98
CA THR A 98 4.51 17.30 -17.73
C THR A 98 4.02 16.01 -18.37
N LEU A 99 4.74 14.88 -18.17
CA LEU A 99 4.34 13.59 -18.75
C LEU A 99 4.71 12.41 -17.85
N VAL A 100 3.93 11.35 -17.97
CA VAL A 100 4.23 10.01 -17.44
C VAL A 100 4.51 9.11 -18.63
N GLN A 101 5.66 8.42 -18.62
CA GLN A 101 6.01 7.42 -19.60
C GLN A 101 5.79 6.02 -19.05
N LEU A 102 5.21 5.13 -19.85
CA LEU A 102 5.01 3.72 -19.53
C LEU A 102 6.13 2.86 -20.11
N THR A 103 6.31 1.65 -19.59
CA THR A 103 7.33 0.69 -20.05
C THR A 103 7.16 0.27 -21.51
N ASN A 104 5.94 0.36 -22.07
CA ASN A 104 5.66 0.11 -23.49
C ASN A 104 6.00 1.29 -24.40
N GLY A 105 6.56 2.40 -23.86
CA GLY A 105 6.89 3.62 -24.58
C GLY A 105 5.75 4.63 -24.73
N GLU A 106 4.53 4.31 -24.31
CA GLU A 106 3.41 5.24 -24.32
C GLU A 106 3.67 6.41 -23.37
N GLN A 107 3.29 7.63 -23.79
CA GLN A 107 3.44 8.86 -23.04
C GLN A 107 2.07 9.50 -22.76
N LEU A 108 1.84 9.86 -21.51
CA LEU A 108 0.62 10.50 -21.05
C LEU A 108 0.94 11.91 -20.55
N GLN A 109 0.53 12.90 -21.33
CA GLN A 109 0.63 14.31 -20.94
C GLN A 109 -0.40 14.64 -19.87
N PHE A 110 -0.05 15.50 -18.92
CA PHE A 110 -0.96 15.92 -17.86
C PHE A 110 -0.84 17.41 -17.54
N ASP A 111 -1.95 17.98 -17.07
CA ASP A 111 -2.00 19.27 -16.38
C ASP A 111 -1.86 19.09 -14.86
N TYR A 112 -2.34 17.96 -14.34
CA TYR A 112 -2.16 17.54 -12.94
C TYR A 112 -1.80 16.07 -12.85
N LEU A 113 -0.92 15.74 -11.89
CA LEU A 113 -0.51 14.37 -11.60
C LEU A 113 -0.71 14.03 -10.13
N VAL A 114 -1.26 12.86 -9.85
CA VAL A 114 -1.26 12.23 -8.53
C VAL A 114 -0.38 10.99 -8.56
N VAL A 115 0.75 11.00 -7.85
CA VAL A 115 1.66 9.86 -7.73
C VAL A 115 1.24 9.01 -6.52
N ALA A 116 0.66 7.84 -6.79
CA ALA A 116 0.12 6.90 -5.79
C ALA A 116 0.70 5.48 -5.94
N LEU A 117 1.96 5.37 -6.37
CA LEU A 117 2.61 4.11 -6.77
C LEU A 117 2.96 3.18 -5.60
N GLY A 118 2.85 3.64 -4.36
CA GLY A 118 3.14 2.85 -3.17
C GLY A 118 4.61 2.46 -3.03
N ILE A 119 4.85 1.30 -2.41
CA ILE A 119 6.17 0.66 -2.26
C ILE A 119 6.10 -0.75 -2.84
N SER A 120 7.26 -1.30 -3.22
CA SER A 120 7.36 -2.70 -3.62
C SER A 120 7.50 -3.61 -2.39
N ARG A 121 7.02 -4.83 -2.50
CA ARG A 121 7.09 -5.88 -1.48
C ARG A 121 7.54 -7.18 -2.12
N PHE A 122 8.16 -8.05 -1.32
CA PHE A 122 8.54 -9.39 -1.75
C PHE A 122 7.32 -10.31 -1.88
N ALA A 123 7.35 -11.23 -2.83
CA ALA A 123 6.35 -12.28 -2.90
C ALA A 123 6.41 -13.18 -1.64
N PRO A 124 5.29 -13.74 -1.21
CA PRO A 124 3.95 -13.71 -1.80
C PRO A 124 3.11 -12.48 -1.42
N ILE A 125 3.59 -11.63 -0.52
CA ILE A 125 2.88 -10.41 -0.10
C ILE A 125 2.88 -9.38 -1.24
N GLY A 126 4.01 -9.21 -1.91
CA GLY A 126 4.14 -8.40 -3.12
C GLY A 126 3.79 -9.23 -4.34
N ILE A 127 2.55 -9.16 -4.80
CA ILE A 127 2.05 -9.90 -5.96
C ILE A 127 2.70 -9.42 -7.26
N ARG A 128 3.02 -10.37 -8.14
CA ARG A 128 3.57 -10.12 -9.48
C ARG A 128 2.48 -9.98 -10.53
N SER A 129 1.34 -10.60 -10.30
CA SER A 129 0.18 -10.66 -11.17
C SER A 129 -0.29 -9.31 -11.66
N SER A 130 -0.72 -9.25 -12.91
CA SER A 130 -1.32 -8.08 -13.56
C SER A 130 -2.83 -8.24 -13.79
N THR A 131 -3.35 -9.48 -13.66
CA THR A 131 -4.76 -9.83 -13.81
C THR A 131 -5.25 -10.65 -12.63
N LYS A 132 -6.59 -10.65 -12.42
CA LYS A 132 -7.23 -11.49 -11.40
C LYS A 132 -6.93 -12.98 -11.59
N LEU A 133 -6.89 -13.45 -12.83
CA LEU A 133 -6.63 -14.87 -13.13
C LEU A 133 -5.21 -15.28 -12.70
N GLU A 134 -4.21 -14.47 -13.05
CA GLU A 134 -2.83 -14.68 -12.62
C GLU A 134 -2.70 -14.62 -11.10
N PHE A 135 -3.40 -13.68 -10.46
CA PHE A 135 -3.39 -13.52 -9.01
C PHE A 135 -3.91 -14.77 -8.27
N VAL A 136 -5.00 -15.35 -8.73
CA VAL A 136 -5.54 -16.58 -8.14
C VAL A 136 -4.56 -17.74 -8.31
N ALA A 137 -3.87 -17.83 -9.45
CA ALA A 137 -2.84 -18.83 -9.67
C ALA A 137 -1.61 -18.62 -8.76
N GLU A 138 -1.16 -17.37 -8.59
CA GLU A 138 -0.05 -17.00 -7.70
C GLU A 138 -0.36 -17.31 -6.22
N LEU A 139 -1.61 -17.09 -5.78
CA LEU A 139 -2.06 -17.49 -4.44
C LEU A 139 -2.08 -19.02 -4.28
N ALA A 140 -2.57 -19.75 -5.27
CA ALA A 140 -2.60 -21.20 -5.23
C ALA A 140 -1.19 -21.81 -5.17
N GLU A 141 -0.22 -21.25 -5.91
CA GLU A 141 1.19 -21.62 -5.82
C GLU A 141 1.76 -21.37 -4.41
N SER A 142 1.50 -20.19 -3.85
CA SER A 142 1.96 -19.83 -2.50
C SER A 142 1.34 -20.73 -1.42
N TYR A 143 0.06 -21.07 -1.56
CA TYR A 143 -0.62 -22.01 -0.67
C TYR A 143 -0.02 -23.42 -0.77
N ALA A 144 0.26 -23.92 -1.96
CA ALA A 144 0.86 -25.24 -2.15
C ALA A 144 2.29 -25.34 -1.52
N GLN A 145 3.08 -24.27 -1.63
CA GLN A 145 4.37 -24.18 -0.94
C GLN A 145 4.18 -24.18 0.59
N LEU A 146 3.25 -23.39 1.10
CA LEU A 146 2.91 -23.38 2.51
C LEU A 146 2.41 -24.76 2.98
N GLU A 147 1.50 -25.39 2.24
CA GLU A 147 0.93 -26.70 2.59
C GLU A 147 2.00 -27.78 2.70
N SER A 148 2.95 -27.82 1.78
CA SER A 148 4.05 -28.80 1.77
C SER A 148 5.12 -28.57 2.85
N ALA A 149 5.33 -27.31 3.28
CA ALA A 149 6.33 -26.94 4.28
C ALA A 149 5.99 -27.49 5.67
N LYS A 150 6.97 -28.05 6.38
CA LYS A 150 6.85 -28.40 7.81
C LYS A 150 7.34 -27.26 8.70
N SER A 151 8.33 -26.51 8.22
CA SER A 151 8.92 -25.34 8.88
C SER A 151 8.80 -24.10 8.01
N VAL A 152 8.33 -23.00 8.61
CA VAL A 152 8.19 -21.69 7.94
C VAL A 152 8.99 -20.66 8.71
N VAL A 153 9.84 -19.92 8.00
CA VAL A 153 10.56 -18.78 8.55
C VAL A 153 10.05 -17.49 7.93
N VAL A 154 9.46 -16.62 8.76
CA VAL A 154 9.01 -15.29 8.35
C VAL A 154 10.07 -14.27 8.72
N VAL A 155 10.60 -13.54 7.75
CA VAL A 155 11.65 -12.52 7.94
C VAL A 155 11.05 -11.13 7.89
N GLY A 156 11.02 -10.47 9.05
CA GLY A 156 10.50 -9.11 9.21
C GLY A 156 9.34 -9.02 10.19
N GLY A 157 9.56 -8.47 11.39
CA GLY A 157 8.57 -8.28 12.47
C GLY A 157 7.83 -6.93 12.36
N GLY A 158 7.46 -6.49 11.15
CA GLY A 158 6.44 -5.47 10.92
C GLY A 158 5.03 -6.07 10.98
N ALA A 159 3.98 -5.25 10.83
CA ALA A 159 2.58 -5.70 10.88
C ALA A 159 2.34 -6.94 10.00
N VAL A 160 2.75 -6.88 8.74
CA VAL A 160 2.56 -7.97 7.77
C VAL A 160 3.22 -9.28 8.20
N GLY A 161 4.46 -9.24 8.71
CA GLY A 161 5.13 -10.46 9.13
C GLY A 161 4.54 -11.04 10.42
N ILE A 162 4.09 -10.18 11.33
CA ILE A 162 3.37 -10.58 12.55
C ILE A 162 2.08 -11.30 12.18
N GLU A 163 1.26 -10.68 11.32
CA GLU A 163 -0.03 -11.24 10.90
C GLU A 163 0.15 -12.54 10.12
N LEU A 164 1.10 -12.59 9.17
CA LEU A 164 1.37 -13.81 8.40
C LEU A 164 1.85 -14.96 9.28
N ALA A 165 2.80 -14.73 10.18
CA ALA A 165 3.30 -15.78 11.09
C ALA A 165 2.18 -16.31 11.99
N ALA A 166 1.32 -15.43 12.48
CA ALA A 166 0.18 -15.77 13.29
C ALA A 166 -0.89 -16.55 12.52
N ASP A 167 -1.31 -16.06 11.32
CA ASP A 167 -2.28 -16.75 10.46
C ASP A 167 -1.77 -18.17 10.13
N ILE A 168 -0.49 -18.31 9.71
CA ILE A 168 0.09 -19.62 9.41
C ILE A 168 0.05 -20.53 10.62
N LYS A 169 0.46 -20.06 11.81
CA LYS A 169 0.51 -20.90 13.02
C LYS A 169 -0.87 -21.31 13.51
N CYS A 170 -1.87 -20.42 13.36
CA CYS A 170 -3.25 -20.72 13.75
C CYS A 170 -3.92 -21.71 12.78
N ASP A 171 -3.74 -21.51 11.47
CA ASP A 171 -4.39 -22.36 10.44
C ASP A 171 -3.67 -23.70 10.26
N PHE A 172 -2.35 -23.76 10.56
CA PHE A 172 -1.51 -24.96 10.47
C PHE A 172 -0.75 -25.21 11.79
N PRO A 173 -1.43 -25.57 12.89
CA PRO A 173 -0.81 -25.64 14.22
C PRO A 173 0.32 -26.68 14.34
N HIS A 174 0.37 -27.65 13.45
CA HIS A 174 1.42 -28.68 13.39
C HIS A 174 2.74 -28.18 12.80
N LYS A 175 2.75 -27.02 12.11
CA LYS A 175 3.97 -26.46 11.51
C LYS A 175 4.82 -25.74 12.56
N SER A 176 6.14 -25.80 12.38
CA SER A 176 7.06 -24.91 13.07
C SER A 176 7.04 -23.55 12.35
N VAL A 177 6.76 -22.47 13.10
CA VAL A 177 6.73 -21.09 12.55
C VAL A 177 7.67 -20.22 13.36
N THR A 178 8.69 -19.67 12.73
CA THR A 178 9.68 -18.79 13.35
C THR A 178 9.60 -17.40 12.71
N LEU A 179 9.44 -16.34 13.51
CA LEU A 179 9.50 -14.94 13.08
C LEU A 179 10.85 -14.34 13.46
N VAL A 180 11.64 -13.95 12.45
CA VAL A 180 12.94 -13.30 12.62
C VAL A 180 12.80 -11.78 12.49
N HIS A 181 13.33 -11.03 13.45
CA HIS A 181 13.30 -9.56 13.42
C HIS A 181 14.61 -8.94 13.89
N SER A 182 15.07 -7.91 13.18
CA SER A 182 16.37 -7.26 13.43
C SER A 182 16.42 -6.37 14.66
N ARG A 183 15.29 -6.05 15.30
CA ARG A 183 15.20 -5.24 16.51
C ARG A 183 14.78 -6.09 17.70
N ALA A 184 15.02 -5.58 18.91
CA ALA A 184 14.65 -6.26 20.16
C ALA A 184 13.13 -6.43 20.35
N LEU A 185 12.33 -5.55 19.76
CA LEU A 185 10.87 -5.65 19.77
C LEU A 185 10.30 -5.53 18.36
N PRO A 186 9.21 -6.23 18.03
CA PRO A 186 8.52 -6.10 16.75
C PRO A 186 7.91 -4.71 16.59
N LEU A 187 7.47 -4.38 15.38
CA LEU A 187 6.92 -3.10 14.95
C LEU A 187 7.92 -1.94 14.94
N PRO A 188 7.71 -0.89 14.12
CA PRO A 188 8.55 0.29 14.09
C PRO A 188 8.26 1.25 15.24
N GLY A 189 9.15 2.24 15.37
CA GLY A 189 9.28 3.16 16.47
C GLY A 189 8.17 4.09 16.89
N PRO A 190 7.07 4.43 16.21
CA PRO A 190 6.11 5.30 16.86
C PRO A 190 5.08 4.57 17.73
N PHE A 191 5.10 3.24 17.77
CA PHE A 191 4.20 2.47 18.61
C PHE A 191 4.77 2.30 20.03
N LYS A 192 3.87 2.25 21.02
CA LYS A 192 4.24 2.07 22.43
C LYS A 192 4.91 0.72 22.67
N ASP A 193 5.88 0.69 23.58
CA ASP A 193 6.54 -0.55 23.97
C ASP A 193 5.55 -1.52 24.61
N GLU A 194 4.52 -1.03 25.31
CA GLU A 194 3.42 -1.86 25.86
C GLU A 194 2.72 -2.66 24.75
N LEU A 195 2.31 -2.02 23.64
CA LEU A 195 1.75 -2.73 22.47
C LEU A 195 2.71 -3.79 21.96
N ARG A 196 3.98 -3.43 21.83
CA ARG A 196 5.03 -4.29 21.26
C ARG A 196 5.30 -5.51 22.14
N HIS A 197 5.27 -5.35 23.47
CA HIS A 197 5.34 -6.47 24.42
C HIS A 197 4.09 -7.35 24.38
N ASN A 198 2.89 -6.76 24.29
CA ASN A 198 1.65 -7.52 24.16
C ASN A 198 1.64 -8.36 22.87
N VAL A 199 2.16 -7.81 21.76
CA VAL A 199 2.33 -8.57 20.50
C VAL A 199 3.28 -9.76 20.68
N VAL A 200 4.40 -9.58 21.39
CA VAL A 200 5.33 -10.67 21.72
C VAL A 200 4.63 -11.74 22.51
N ASP A 201 3.91 -11.36 23.57
CA ASP A 201 3.19 -12.31 24.45
C ASP A 201 2.13 -13.11 23.68
N ILE A 202 1.32 -12.42 22.85
CA ILE A 202 0.30 -13.08 22.02
C ILE A 202 0.95 -14.09 21.05
N LEU A 203 2.00 -13.67 20.33
CA LEU A 203 2.66 -14.53 19.37
C LEU A 203 3.29 -15.78 20.01
N GLN A 204 4.02 -15.61 21.12
CA GLN A 204 4.74 -16.70 21.75
C GLN A 204 3.85 -17.58 22.62
N ASN A 205 3.05 -16.98 23.51
CA ASN A 205 2.36 -17.70 24.56
C ASN A 205 0.93 -18.12 24.19
N SER A 206 0.25 -17.30 23.36
CA SER A 206 -1.13 -17.61 22.95
C SER A 206 -1.18 -18.39 21.63
N ILE A 207 -0.32 -18.05 20.65
CA ILE A 207 -0.34 -18.64 19.30
C ILE A 207 0.73 -19.73 19.15
N GLY A 208 1.91 -19.56 19.75
CA GLY A 208 3.02 -20.52 19.69
C GLY A 208 3.96 -20.29 18.50
N VAL A 209 4.15 -19.02 18.09
CA VAL A 209 5.16 -18.62 17.11
C VAL A 209 6.50 -18.47 17.81
N GLU A 210 7.56 -19.08 17.30
CA GLU A 210 8.92 -18.86 17.78
C GLU A 210 9.42 -17.47 17.33
N LEU A 211 9.97 -16.68 18.27
CA LEU A 211 10.48 -15.35 17.99
C LEU A 211 12.01 -15.30 18.09
N VAL A 212 12.67 -14.87 17.04
CA VAL A 212 14.12 -14.58 16.98
C VAL A 212 14.29 -13.08 16.80
N LEU A 213 14.37 -12.36 17.91
CA LEU A 213 14.44 -10.90 17.95
C LEU A 213 15.90 -10.42 18.12
N GLY A 214 16.18 -9.18 17.67
CA GLY A 214 17.51 -8.60 17.72
C GLY A 214 18.49 -9.21 16.71
N GLN A 215 18.02 -10.02 15.76
CA GLN A 215 18.85 -10.73 14.79
C GLN A 215 18.46 -10.35 13.35
N ARG A 216 19.45 -10.01 12.54
CA ARG A 216 19.28 -9.75 11.11
C ARG A 216 19.68 -10.97 10.31
N VAL A 217 18.93 -11.34 9.30
CA VAL A 217 19.36 -12.31 8.29
C VAL A 217 20.44 -11.63 7.43
N ILE A 218 21.63 -12.23 7.38
CA ILE A 218 22.80 -11.71 6.65
C ILE A 218 23.19 -12.57 5.46
N ALA A 219 22.76 -13.84 5.40
CA ALA A 219 22.96 -14.72 4.28
C ALA A 219 21.82 -15.75 4.18
N GLN A 220 21.67 -16.34 3.00
CA GLN A 220 20.70 -17.40 2.71
C GLN A 220 21.34 -18.41 1.73
N GLU A 221 21.19 -19.70 2.01
CA GLU A 221 21.66 -20.80 1.15
C GLU A 221 20.50 -21.79 0.91
N PRO A 222 20.26 -22.29 -0.33
CA PRO A 222 20.97 -21.80 -1.50
C PRO A 222 20.76 -20.28 -1.66
N ALA A 223 21.83 -19.59 -2.04
CA ALA A 223 21.66 -18.24 -2.51
C ALA A 223 20.65 -18.31 -3.66
N SER A 224 19.52 -17.62 -3.54
CA SER A 224 18.73 -17.38 -4.74
C SER A 224 19.69 -16.70 -5.73
N ALA A 225 19.64 -17.06 -7.01
CA ALA A 225 20.46 -16.43 -8.05
C ALA A 225 20.38 -14.89 -8.00
N ASP A 226 19.44 -14.37 -7.25
CA ASP A 226 19.02 -12.99 -7.09
C ASP A 226 19.59 -12.28 -5.84
N MET A 227 20.36 -12.99 -4.97
CA MET A 227 20.95 -12.39 -3.75
C MET A 227 22.36 -11.83 -3.92
N ALA A 228 22.93 -11.88 -5.12
CA ALA A 228 24.33 -11.52 -5.36
C ALA A 228 24.62 -10.01 -5.25
N ASP A 229 23.61 -9.15 -5.26
CA ASP A 229 23.79 -7.70 -5.15
C ASP A 229 22.81 -7.02 -4.20
N THR A 230 23.37 -6.48 -3.16
CA THR A 230 22.94 -5.35 -2.31
C THR A 230 21.43 -5.00 -2.23
N LEU A 231 20.92 -5.00 -1.03
CA LEU A 231 19.58 -4.61 -0.56
C LEU A 231 19.05 -3.22 -1.04
N THR A 232 19.69 -2.56 -1.97
CA THR A 232 19.38 -1.17 -2.33
C THR A 232 18.80 -0.95 -3.73
N ASP A 233 18.99 -1.88 -4.70
CA ASP A 233 18.63 -1.62 -6.10
C ASP A 233 18.01 -2.84 -6.83
N MET A 234 17.12 -3.60 -6.17
CA MET A 234 16.56 -4.81 -6.77
C MET A 234 15.33 -4.54 -7.63
N PRO A 235 15.28 -5.05 -8.87
CA PRO A 235 14.10 -4.98 -9.72
C PRO A 235 12.90 -5.69 -9.11
N GLU A 236 11.71 -5.14 -9.35
CA GLU A 236 10.42 -5.55 -8.77
C GLU A 236 10.05 -7.04 -8.97
N HIS A 237 10.74 -7.75 -9.87
CA HIS A 237 10.42 -9.11 -10.33
C HIS A 237 11.39 -10.21 -9.86
N VAL A 238 12.38 -9.89 -9.03
CA VAL A 238 13.53 -10.79 -8.80
C VAL A 238 13.50 -11.51 -7.44
N LEU A 239 12.56 -11.22 -6.55
CA LEU A 239 12.58 -11.76 -5.18
C LEU A 239 11.48 -12.77 -4.95
N SER A 240 11.79 -14.02 -5.28
CA SER A 240 10.95 -15.16 -4.92
C SER A 240 11.13 -15.55 -3.44
N THR A 241 10.06 -16.02 -2.85
CA THR A 241 10.07 -16.83 -1.63
C THR A 241 11.02 -17.99 -1.83
N ALA A 242 11.90 -18.23 -0.89
CA ALA A 242 12.81 -19.37 -0.94
C ALA A 242 12.14 -20.60 -0.33
N THR A 243 12.34 -21.75 -0.98
CA THR A 243 12.01 -23.07 -0.44
C THR A 243 13.30 -23.79 -0.08
N ASP A 244 13.26 -24.61 1.00
CA ASP A 244 14.40 -25.42 1.46
C ASP A 244 15.68 -24.59 1.66
N ALA A 245 15.58 -23.52 2.48
CA ALA A 245 16.66 -22.55 2.64
C ALA A 245 17.19 -22.47 4.08
N THR A 246 18.51 -22.31 4.19
CA THR A 246 19.19 -22.02 5.44
C THR A 246 19.56 -20.54 5.51
N LEU A 247 19.17 -19.90 6.60
CA LEU A 247 19.43 -18.48 6.87
C LEU A 247 20.56 -18.36 7.88
N THR A 248 21.54 -17.50 7.62
CA THR A 248 22.56 -17.11 8.60
C THR A 248 22.16 -15.79 9.26
N LEU A 249 22.17 -15.76 10.58
CA LEU A 249 21.82 -14.58 11.39
C LEU A 249 23.06 -13.79 11.80
N SER A 250 22.89 -12.53 12.12
CA SER A 250 23.98 -11.62 12.54
C SER A 250 24.74 -12.10 13.80
N GLY A 251 24.12 -12.93 14.66
CA GLY A 251 24.75 -13.58 15.80
C GLY A 251 25.49 -14.87 15.47
N GLY A 252 25.59 -15.24 14.20
CA GLY A 252 26.26 -16.48 13.75
C GLY A 252 25.39 -17.74 13.82
N GLN A 253 24.16 -17.65 14.32
CA GLN A 253 23.22 -18.77 14.32
C GLN A 253 22.68 -19.01 12.91
N THR A 254 22.29 -20.25 12.63
CA THR A 254 21.59 -20.62 11.39
C THR A 254 20.17 -21.09 11.69
N LEU A 255 19.26 -20.79 10.80
CA LEU A 255 17.87 -21.27 10.80
C LEU A 255 17.58 -21.91 9.46
N HIS A 256 16.94 -23.09 9.50
CA HIS A 256 16.45 -23.74 8.30
C HIS A 256 14.93 -23.55 8.18
N GLY A 257 14.43 -23.32 6.96
CA GLY A 257 13.02 -23.25 6.66
C GLY A 257 12.69 -23.95 5.35
N ASP A 258 11.70 -24.85 5.38
CA ASP A 258 11.15 -25.45 4.17
C ASP A 258 10.49 -24.36 3.31
N TRP A 259 10.01 -23.29 3.95
CA TRP A 259 9.48 -22.08 3.30
C TRP A 259 9.94 -20.83 4.05
N VAL A 260 10.64 -19.93 3.33
CA VAL A 260 11.15 -18.67 3.87
C VAL A 260 10.41 -17.51 3.22
N VAL A 261 9.69 -16.72 4.00
CA VAL A 261 8.89 -15.58 3.52
C VAL A 261 9.48 -14.28 4.01
N ARG A 262 9.69 -13.34 3.08
CA ARG A 262 10.21 -12.00 3.40
C ARG A 262 9.08 -10.98 3.49
N CYS A 263 8.83 -10.48 4.69
CA CYS A 263 7.84 -9.44 4.98
C CYS A 263 8.51 -8.06 5.11
N LEU A 264 9.32 -7.71 4.13
CA LEU A 264 10.02 -6.44 4.03
C LEU A 264 9.44 -5.60 2.90
N GLY A 265 9.45 -4.28 3.04
CA GLY A 265 9.12 -3.33 1.97
C GLY A 265 10.37 -2.67 1.41
N THR A 266 10.39 -2.38 0.13
CA THR A 266 11.46 -1.64 -0.55
C THR A 266 10.96 -0.32 -1.10
N ARG A 267 11.86 0.66 -1.24
CA ARG A 267 11.56 1.98 -1.81
C ARG A 267 12.30 2.18 -3.12
N ASP A 268 12.12 1.25 -4.03
CA ASP A 268 12.80 1.16 -5.33
C ASP A 268 12.26 2.11 -6.42
N LYS A 269 11.24 2.92 -6.08
CA LYS A 269 10.58 3.84 -7.02
C LYS A 269 11.38 5.13 -7.32
N LYS A 270 12.54 5.33 -6.70
CA LYS A 270 13.34 6.54 -6.90
C LYS A 270 13.76 6.73 -8.36
N SER A 271 14.15 5.67 -9.03
CA SER A 271 14.67 5.70 -10.40
C SER A 271 13.65 6.17 -11.45
N ILE A 272 12.35 6.09 -11.13
CA ILE A 272 11.28 6.53 -12.05
C ILE A 272 10.81 7.96 -11.79
N ILE A 273 11.33 8.66 -10.78
CA ILE A 273 10.96 10.03 -10.44
C ILE A 273 12.01 10.99 -10.98
N ASN A 274 11.86 11.38 -12.24
CA ASN A 274 12.78 12.28 -12.95
C ASN A 274 12.27 13.73 -12.93
N LEU A 275 12.17 14.27 -11.71
CA LEU A 275 11.79 15.65 -11.43
C LEU A 275 13.02 16.39 -10.89
N PRO A 276 13.68 17.24 -11.72
CA PRO A 276 14.79 18.05 -11.24
C PRO A 276 14.37 18.96 -10.09
N SER A 277 15.06 18.89 -8.97
CA SER A 277 14.76 19.77 -7.83
C SER A 277 15.14 21.21 -8.11
N SER A 278 14.26 22.16 -7.78
CA SER A 278 14.56 23.59 -7.78
C SER A 278 15.36 24.04 -6.55
N THR A 279 15.57 23.12 -5.61
CA THR A 279 16.32 23.34 -4.35
C THR A 279 17.52 22.40 -4.27
N GLN A 280 18.31 22.49 -3.19
CA GLN A 280 19.41 21.54 -2.92
C GLN A 280 18.91 20.17 -2.44
N GLU A 281 17.66 20.09 -1.99
CA GLU A 281 17.06 18.87 -1.46
C GLU A 281 16.40 18.05 -2.57
N PRO A 282 16.67 16.75 -2.67
CA PRO A 282 16.08 15.91 -3.72
C PRO A 282 14.56 15.74 -3.50
N ILE A 283 13.80 15.66 -4.59
CA ILE A 283 12.36 15.39 -4.55
C ILE A 283 12.07 14.03 -3.89
N PHE A 284 12.84 13.01 -4.26
CA PHE A 284 12.76 11.67 -3.63
C PHE A 284 13.89 11.53 -2.59
N GLY A 285 13.54 11.72 -1.33
CA GLY A 285 14.44 11.54 -0.19
C GLY A 285 14.58 10.07 0.24
N ALA A 286 15.29 9.83 1.34
CA ALA A 286 15.54 8.50 1.89
C ALA A 286 14.24 7.72 2.24
N ASN A 287 13.15 8.43 2.54
CA ASN A 287 11.89 7.85 2.98
C ASN A 287 10.75 7.97 1.94
N GLY A 288 11.04 8.36 0.72
CA GLY A 288 10.05 8.54 -0.36
C GLY A 288 9.97 10.00 -0.85
N ILE A 289 8.93 10.30 -1.62
CA ILE A 289 8.69 11.63 -2.17
C ILE A 289 8.37 12.61 -1.04
N ARG A 290 9.05 13.75 -1.02
CA ARG A 290 8.77 14.84 -0.10
C ARG A 290 7.52 15.61 -0.58
N VAL A 291 6.58 15.77 0.34
CA VAL A 291 5.32 16.49 0.09
C VAL A 291 5.04 17.50 1.20
N LYS A 292 4.33 18.57 0.83
CA LYS A 292 3.74 19.55 1.75
C LYS A 292 2.52 18.95 2.44
N ASP A 293 1.97 19.61 3.43
CA ASP A 293 0.71 19.21 4.07
C ASP A 293 -0.48 19.27 3.09
N THR A 294 -0.39 20.05 2.02
CA THR A 294 -1.34 20.07 0.91
C THR A 294 -1.22 18.87 -0.04
N MET A 295 -0.31 17.93 0.23
CA MET A 295 0.05 16.77 -0.59
C MET A 295 0.70 17.11 -1.95
N GLN A 296 0.97 18.39 -2.24
CA GLN A 296 1.82 18.77 -3.37
C GLN A 296 3.27 18.31 -3.12
N ILE A 297 4.02 18.01 -4.17
CA ILE A 297 5.47 17.82 -4.07
C ILE A 297 6.07 19.07 -3.41
N ASP A 298 6.99 18.86 -2.47
CA ASP A 298 7.66 19.94 -1.74
C ASP A 298 8.75 20.59 -2.58
N ASP A 299 8.33 21.16 -3.71
CA ASP A 299 9.13 21.95 -4.62
C ASP A 299 8.22 22.96 -5.36
N VAL A 300 8.66 24.22 -5.43
CA VAL A 300 7.88 25.29 -6.05
C VAL A 300 7.73 25.14 -7.57
N ALA A 301 8.60 24.37 -8.22
CA ALA A 301 8.52 24.10 -9.65
C ALA A 301 7.34 23.17 -10.03
N TYR A 302 6.78 22.42 -9.05
CA TYR A 302 5.79 21.37 -9.32
C TYR A 302 4.49 21.55 -8.53
N PRO A 303 3.83 22.72 -8.54
CA PRO A 303 2.58 22.96 -7.78
C PRO A 303 1.41 22.11 -8.30
N HIS A 304 1.54 21.50 -9.48
CA HIS A 304 0.54 20.69 -10.17
C HIS A 304 0.77 19.17 -10.00
N ILE A 305 1.84 18.77 -9.29
CA ILE A 305 2.14 17.36 -9.01
C ILE A 305 1.92 17.10 -7.53
N TYR A 306 1.12 16.08 -7.23
CA TYR A 306 0.77 15.61 -5.91
C TYR A 306 1.30 14.20 -5.70
N ALA A 307 1.60 13.81 -4.47
CA ALA A 307 1.90 12.43 -4.15
C ALA A 307 1.20 12.01 -2.85
N CYS A 308 0.76 10.75 -2.78
CA CYS A 308 0.01 10.23 -1.63
C CYS A 308 0.26 8.72 -1.42
N GLY A 309 0.01 8.27 -0.19
CA GLY A 309 0.22 6.88 0.22
C GLY A 309 1.67 6.54 0.52
N ASP A 310 2.00 5.25 0.46
CA ASP A 310 3.27 4.70 0.95
C ASP A 310 4.50 5.27 0.25
N ILE A 311 4.36 5.82 -0.96
CA ILE A 311 5.46 6.44 -1.71
C ILE A 311 5.95 7.75 -1.08
N CYS A 312 5.14 8.41 -0.25
CA CYS A 312 5.49 9.69 0.38
C CYS A 312 6.39 9.49 1.61
N SER A 313 7.25 10.46 1.89
CA SER A 313 8.09 10.48 3.09
C SER A 313 7.41 11.01 4.34
N ARG A 314 6.24 11.68 4.19
CA ARG A 314 5.54 12.41 5.26
C ARG A 314 5.14 11.52 6.43
N ASP A 315 4.51 10.38 6.15
CA ASP A 315 4.00 9.49 7.17
C ASP A 315 5.00 8.38 7.49
N THR A 316 5.38 8.25 8.76
CA THR A 316 6.33 7.25 9.22
C THR A 316 5.73 5.85 9.24
N VAL A 317 4.43 5.74 9.51
CA VAL A 317 3.67 4.49 9.47
C VAL A 317 2.81 4.46 8.21
N LYS A 318 2.95 3.39 7.44
CA LYS A 318 2.26 3.21 6.15
C LYS A 318 0.97 2.43 6.38
N LEU A 319 -0.16 3.14 6.36
CA LEU A 319 -1.51 2.63 6.59
C LEU A 319 -2.44 3.01 5.45
N ALA A 320 -3.34 2.10 5.07
CA ALA A 320 -4.31 2.34 4.00
C ALA A 320 -5.20 3.58 4.27
N GLY A 321 -5.67 3.75 5.51
CA GLY A 321 -6.49 4.91 5.89
C GLY A 321 -5.74 6.24 5.74
N VAL A 322 -4.47 6.32 6.14
CA VAL A 322 -3.62 7.51 5.97
C VAL A 322 -3.38 7.79 4.49
N ALA A 323 -3.10 6.73 3.71
CA ALA A 323 -2.92 6.82 2.26
C ALA A 323 -4.17 7.36 1.56
N MET A 324 -5.36 6.87 1.94
CA MET A 324 -6.64 7.33 1.40
C MET A 324 -6.93 8.78 1.77
N TYR A 325 -6.61 9.20 2.98
CA TYR A 325 -6.85 10.59 3.38
C TYR A 325 -5.91 11.57 2.65
N GLY A 326 -4.62 11.27 2.55
CA GLY A 326 -3.71 12.07 1.73
C GLY A 326 -4.18 12.19 0.28
N ALA A 327 -4.74 11.13 -0.28
CA ALA A 327 -5.32 11.11 -1.62
C ALA A 327 -6.59 11.99 -1.73
N TYR A 328 -7.43 12.01 -0.68
CA TYR A 328 -8.57 12.95 -0.58
C TYR A 328 -8.07 14.41 -0.64
N ILE A 329 -7.08 14.77 0.18
CA ILE A 329 -6.50 16.12 0.19
C ILE A 329 -5.95 16.51 -1.18
N ALA A 330 -5.20 15.63 -1.83
CA ALA A 330 -4.67 15.85 -3.17
C ALA A 330 -5.80 16.11 -4.18
N ALA A 331 -6.84 15.28 -4.20
CA ALA A 331 -7.97 15.39 -5.11
C ALA A 331 -8.77 16.68 -4.92
N ILE A 332 -9.07 17.05 -3.67
CA ILE A 332 -9.81 18.28 -3.36
C ILE A 332 -9.00 19.51 -3.74
N ASN A 333 -7.69 19.51 -3.52
CA ASN A 333 -6.83 20.63 -3.88
C ASN A 333 -6.71 20.81 -5.40
N ILE A 334 -6.61 19.70 -6.16
CA ILE A 334 -6.70 19.74 -7.63
C ILE A 334 -8.05 20.33 -8.05
N ALA A 335 -9.16 19.84 -7.49
CA ALA A 335 -10.49 20.31 -7.84
C ALA A 335 -10.69 21.80 -7.51
N ARG A 336 -10.24 22.29 -6.35
CA ARG A 336 -10.25 23.71 -5.98
C ARG A 336 -9.48 24.57 -6.99
N THR A 337 -8.30 24.10 -7.39
CA THR A 337 -7.45 24.82 -8.35
C THR A 337 -8.11 24.91 -9.74
N ILE A 338 -8.72 23.82 -10.21
CA ILE A 338 -9.42 23.79 -11.50
C ILE A 338 -10.69 24.69 -11.48
N SER A 339 -11.40 24.71 -10.36
CA SER A 339 -12.67 25.44 -10.20
C SER A 339 -12.49 26.91 -9.84
N SER A 340 -11.28 27.35 -9.50
CA SER A 340 -11.00 28.75 -9.17
C SER A 340 -11.24 29.65 -10.40
N VAL A 341 -12.12 30.63 -10.21
CA VAL A 341 -12.53 31.60 -11.25
C VAL A 341 -11.73 32.91 -11.17
N SER A 342 -11.10 33.16 -10.01
CA SER A 342 -10.31 34.36 -9.75
C SER A 342 -8.85 34.17 -10.11
N ASN A 343 -8.14 35.27 -10.37
CA ASN A 343 -6.68 35.27 -10.52
C ASN A 343 -5.96 35.01 -9.19
N ASP A 344 -6.68 34.90 -8.10
CA ASP A 344 -6.12 34.57 -6.79
C ASP A 344 -5.96 33.06 -6.65
N SER A 345 -4.82 32.64 -6.16
CA SER A 345 -4.57 31.22 -5.84
C SER A 345 -5.57 30.74 -4.78
N PRO A 346 -6.26 29.60 -4.99
CA PRO A 346 -7.22 29.10 -4.02
C PRO A 346 -6.51 28.70 -2.72
N THR A 347 -7.18 28.87 -1.58
CA THR A 347 -6.74 28.28 -0.31
C THR A 347 -6.83 26.77 -0.41
N LEU A 348 -5.68 26.09 -0.27
CA LEU A 348 -5.60 24.65 -0.32
C LEU A 348 -5.87 24.04 1.05
N GLU A 349 -6.45 22.84 1.04
CA GLU A 349 -6.66 22.01 2.23
C GLU A 349 -5.33 21.38 2.67
N GLU A 350 -5.13 21.29 3.98
CA GLU A 350 -3.95 20.66 4.56
C GLU A 350 -4.32 19.36 5.28
N SER A 351 -3.49 18.34 5.13
CA SER A 351 -3.63 17.08 5.82
C SER A 351 -3.08 17.22 7.24
N PRO A 352 -3.86 16.95 8.31
CA PRO A 352 -3.32 16.92 9.65
C PRO A 352 -2.30 15.78 9.82
N LEU A 353 -1.47 15.89 10.83
CA LEU A 353 -0.68 14.74 11.30
C LEU A 353 -1.62 13.77 12.05
N TYR A 354 -1.54 12.49 11.70
CA TYR A 354 -2.34 11.48 12.35
C TYR A 354 -1.68 10.97 13.63
N PRO A 355 -2.48 10.68 14.67
CA PRO A 355 -1.98 9.95 15.83
C PRO A 355 -1.48 8.58 15.41
N SER A 356 -0.53 8.03 16.15
CA SER A 356 -0.09 6.66 15.96
C SER A 356 -1.28 5.71 16.10
N LYS A 357 -1.58 4.97 15.04
CA LYS A 357 -2.68 4.02 14.99
C LYS A 357 -2.22 2.75 14.29
N ILE A 358 -2.59 1.60 14.84
CA ILE A 358 -2.45 0.32 14.18
C ILE A 358 -3.48 -0.65 14.74
N LEU A 359 -4.11 -1.40 13.86
CA LEU A 359 -4.87 -2.61 14.18
C LEU A 359 -4.07 -3.80 13.63
N LEU A 360 -3.74 -4.76 14.48
CA LEU A 360 -3.09 -6.00 14.09
C LEU A 360 -4.09 -7.14 14.20
N LEU A 361 -4.27 -7.86 13.11
CA LEU A 361 -5.15 -9.01 12.99
C LEU A 361 -4.30 -10.28 12.93
N MET A 362 -3.85 -10.74 14.10
CA MET A 362 -2.93 -11.88 14.27
C MET A 362 -3.63 -13.24 14.18
N SER A 363 -4.81 -13.32 13.71
CA SER A 363 -5.69 -14.44 13.33
C SER A 363 -7.15 -14.02 13.48
N LYS A 364 -8.08 -14.96 13.28
CA LYS A 364 -9.52 -14.74 13.54
C LYS A 364 -9.84 -14.44 15.01
N ASP A 365 -8.98 -14.90 15.93
CA ASP A 365 -9.20 -14.82 17.38
C ASP A 365 -8.20 -13.97 18.15
N HIS A 366 -7.12 -13.51 17.51
CA HIS A 366 -6.08 -12.74 18.15
C HIS A 366 -5.88 -11.41 17.43
N PHE A 367 -6.23 -10.32 18.07
CA PHE A 367 -6.08 -8.96 17.53
C PHE A 367 -5.90 -7.96 18.66
N ILE A 368 -5.17 -6.90 18.36
CA ILE A 368 -4.86 -5.80 19.27
C ILE A 368 -4.76 -4.50 18.46
N MET A 369 -5.14 -3.39 19.08
CA MET A 369 -5.07 -2.09 18.45
C MET A 369 -4.41 -1.05 19.35
N GLN A 370 -3.62 -0.16 18.76
CA GLN A 370 -3.25 1.11 19.35
C GLN A 370 -3.97 2.23 18.62
N LEU A 371 -4.56 3.15 19.38
CA LEU A 371 -5.15 4.39 18.86
C LEU A 371 -4.65 5.57 19.70
N GLY A 372 -3.72 6.36 19.15
CA GLY A 372 -3.01 7.38 19.90
C GLY A 372 -2.27 6.77 21.09
N ASP A 373 -2.66 7.19 22.28
CA ASP A 373 -2.09 6.71 23.53
C ASP A 373 -2.78 5.49 24.15
N GLU A 374 -3.90 5.08 23.62
CA GLU A 374 -4.65 3.93 24.13
C GLU A 374 -4.25 2.63 23.41
N ILE A 375 -4.13 1.56 24.18
CA ILE A 375 -4.02 0.20 23.67
C ILE A 375 -5.33 -0.52 23.99
N TRP A 376 -5.92 -1.12 22.96
CA TRP A 376 -7.19 -1.83 23.03
C TRP A 376 -6.95 -3.31 22.79
N GLU A 377 -7.21 -4.09 23.80
CA GLU A 377 -7.17 -5.54 23.75
C GLU A 377 -8.39 -6.12 23.03
N LYS A 378 -8.48 -7.46 22.96
CA LYS A 378 -9.43 -8.23 22.16
C LYS A 378 -10.87 -7.74 22.31
N GLU A 379 -11.39 -7.62 23.53
CA GLU A 379 -12.80 -7.30 23.78
C GLU A 379 -13.20 -5.93 23.24
N LYS A 380 -12.36 -4.91 23.50
CA LYS A 380 -12.59 -3.55 23.03
C LYS A 380 -12.38 -3.41 21.51
N THR A 381 -11.44 -4.20 20.96
CA THR A 381 -11.08 -4.15 19.55
C THR A 381 -12.08 -4.92 18.67
N ARG A 382 -12.77 -5.96 19.21
CA ARG A 382 -13.65 -6.85 18.45
C ARG A 382 -14.69 -6.15 17.60
N GLN A 383 -15.25 -5.03 18.07
CA GLN A 383 -16.26 -4.27 17.34
C GLN A 383 -15.73 -3.64 16.03
N TYR A 384 -14.41 -3.56 15.86
CA TYR A 384 -13.74 -3.00 14.69
C TYR A 384 -13.15 -4.08 13.77
N VAL A 385 -13.23 -5.34 14.17
CA VAL A 385 -12.70 -6.48 13.40
C VAL A 385 -13.82 -7.16 12.66
N SER A 386 -13.65 -7.31 11.36
CA SER A 386 -14.51 -8.12 10.50
C SER A 386 -13.79 -9.39 10.05
N ASP A 387 -14.55 -10.45 9.80
CA ASP A 387 -13.98 -11.74 9.39
C ASP A 387 -13.33 -11.70 8.00
N ASP A 388 -13.62 -10.65 7.21
CA ASP A 388 -13.08 -10.40 5.88
C ASP A 388 -11.85 -9.47 5.86
N MET A 389 -11.17 -9.28 6.99
CA MET A 389 -9.99 -8.41 7.11
C MET A 389 -10.26 -6.96 6.64
N GLY A 390 -11.50 -6.47 6.73
CA GLY A 390 -11.90 -5.14 6.29
C GLY A 390 -12.11 -4.99 4.77
N LEU A 391 -12.22 -6.09 4.04
CA LEU A 391 -12.44 -6.08 2.58
C LEU A 391 -13.70 -5.30 2.21
N GLN A 392 -14.85 -5.63 2.84
CA GLN A 392 -16.11 -4.94 2.54
C GLN A 392 -16.06 -3.46 2.93
N GLY A 393 -15.37 -3.13 4.03
CA GLY A 393 -15.09 -1.76 4.44
C GLY A 393 -14.29 -0.99 3.39
N SER A 394 -13.27 -1.63 2.81
CA SER A 394 -12.46 -1.05 1.72
C SER A 394 -13.26 -0.89 0.43
N ILE A 395 -14.07 -1.89 0.05
CA ILE A 395 -14.97 -1.82 -1.11
C ILE A 395 -15.95 -0.64 -0.96
N ASN A 396 -16.58 -0.50 0.19
CA ASN A 396 -17.52 0.59 0.47
C ASN A 396 -16.81 1.94 0.53
N GLY A 397 -15.68 2.02 1.22
CA GLY A 397 -14.87 3.23 1.38
C GLY A 397 -14.33 3.76 0.05
N LEU A 398 -13.95 2.89 -0.86
CA LEU A 398 -13.49 3.23 -2.21
C LEU A 398 -14.63 3.32 -3.24
N SER A 399 -15.88 3.10 -2.82
CA SER A 399 -17.07 3.08 -3.69
C SER A 399 -16.95 2.12 -4.87
N LEU A 400 -16.34 0.94 -4.67
CA LEU A 400 -16.15 -0.04 -5.74
C LEU A 400 -17.46 -0.77 -6.12
N ASN A 401 -18.50 -0.65 -5.29
CA ASN A 401 -19.84 -1.28 -5.49
C ASN A 401 -20.97 -0.25 -5.65
N LYS A 402 -20.66 1.04 -5.73
CA LYS A 402 -21.66 2.12 -5.85
C LYS A 402 -21.05 3.36 -6.50
N VAL A 403 -21.88 4.23 -7.05
CA VAL A 403 -21.44 5.55 -7.53
C VAL A 403 -21.02 6.44 -6.36
N PRO A 404 -19.83 7.08 -6.41
CA PRO A 404 -19.39 8.00 -5.37
C PRO A 404 -20.32 9.21 -5.26
N ALA A 405 -20.75 9.54 -4.05
CA ALA A 405 -21.45 10.78 -3.76
C ALA A 405 -20.44 11.91 -3.45
N ALA A 406 -20.87 13.16 -3.61
CA ALA A 406 -20.13 14.32 -3.10
C ALA A 406 -19.92 14.16 -1.57
N TYR A 407 -18.72 14.34 -1.13
CA TYR A 407 -18.20 13.81 0.13
C TYR A 407 -18.24 14.82 1.27
N SER A 408 -18.60 14.33 2.48
CA SER A 408 -18.31 14.99 3.76
C SER A 408 -17.00 14.42 4.33
N PRO A 409 -16.05 15.24 4.82
CA PRO A 409 -14.82 14.75 5.47
C PRO A 409 -15.07 13.87 6.70
N PHE A 410 -16.30 13.87 7.23
CA PHE A 410 -16.72 13.00 8.35
C PHE A 410 -17.06 11.55 7.94
N ASP A 411 -17.21 11.26 6.63
CA ASP A 411 -17.42 9.89 6.14
C ASP A 411 -16.11 9.06 6.06
N LEU A 412 -14.96 9.68 6.34
CA LEU A 412 -13.74 9.00 6.72
C LEU A 412 -13.70 8.71 8.23
N ALA A 413 -14.80 8.26 8.82
CA ALA A 413 -14.65 7.36 9.95
C ALA A 413 -13.66 6.30 9.48
N PRO A 414 -12.54 6.12 10.18
CA PRO A 414 -11.44 5.34 9.64
C PRO A 414 -11.96 3.96 9.29
N ALA A 415 -12.07 3.69 8.00
CA ALA A 415 -12.00 2.33 7.53
C ALA A 415 -10.64 1.84 8.04
N PHE A 416 -10.67 0.86 8.89
CA PHE A 416 -9.54 0.28 9.61
C PHE A 416 -8.54 -0.29 8.64
#